data_6e780ef7bfaa53c22b2406ed7c8eae2d
#
_entry.id   6e780ef7bfaa53c22b2406ed7c8eae2d
#
_cell.length_a   1.000
_cell.length_b   1.000
_cell.length_c   1.000
_cell.angle_alpha   90.00
_cell.angle_beta   90.00
_cell.angle_gamma   90.00
#
_symmetry.space_group_name_H-M   'P 1'
#
loop_
_entity.id
_entity.type
_entity.pdbx_description
1 polymer ?
#
loop_
_entity_poly.entity_id
_entity_poly.type
_entity_poly.pdbx_seq_one_letter_code
_entity_poly.pdbx_strand_id
1 'polypeptide(L)'
;MQEDQDEDPPSTPRPALWADVPDEKWNDWRWQMANRLNSVEELAQLIHLTSEEIQGLRADGKFRVDITPYFASLIDPDDPNCPIRRQVIPLGRELHAFNGMMEDSLAEDKHSPVPGLVHRYPDRVLMLITTQCA
;
A
#
# COMPACT_ATOMS: atom_id res chain seq x y z
N MET A 1 19.84 -31.26 -14.01
CA MET A 1 19.16 -30.51 -12.95
C MET A 1 19.84 -29.15 -12.98
N GLN A 2 19.25 -28.19 -13.72
CA GLN A 2 19.73 -26.83 -13.80
C GLN A 2 19.30 -26.16 -12.48
N GLU A 3 20.26 -25.71 -11.68
CA GLU A 3 19.98 -24.82 -10.56
C GLU A 3 19.43 -23.53 -11.18
N ASP A 4 18.15 -23.25 -10.95
CA ASP A 4 17.60 -21.92 -11.14
C ASP A 4 18.43 -21.00 -10.24
N GLN A 5 19.31 -20.22 -10.85
CA GLN A 5 19.92 -19.10 -10.18
C GLN A 5 18.79 -18.08 -10.02
N ASP A 6 18.20 -18.04 -8.82
CA ASP A 6 17.38 -16.92 -8.39
C ASP A 6 18.26 -15.66 -8.51
N GLU A 7 18.22 -15.03 -9.68
CA GLU A 7 18.84 -13.71 -9.83
C GLU A 7 18.02 -12.76 -8.95
N ASP A 8 18.66 -12.19 -7.95
CA ASP A 8 18.09 -11.12 -7.14
C ASP A 8 17.48 -10.07 -8.09
N PRO A 9 16.25 -9.61 -7.84
CA PRO A 9 15.64 -8.60 -8.67
C PRO A 9 16.56 -7.38 -8.75
N PRO A 10 16.66 -6.72 -9.92
CA PRO A 10 17.54 -5.58 -10.12
C PRO A 10 17.29 -4.54 -9.02
N SER A 11 18.34 -4.14 -8.33
CA SER A 11 18.27 -3.15 -7.26
C SER A 11 17.70 -1.85 -7.82
N THR A 12 16.50 -1.49 -7.40
CA THR A 12 15.92 -0.19 -7.77
C THR A 12 16.73 0.91 -7.09
N PRO A 13 17.26 1.89 -7.84
CA PRO A 13 18.03 2.97 -7.26
C PRO A 13 17.17 3.75 -6.24
N ARG A 14 17.74 4.02 -5.07
CA ARG A 14 17.04 4.80 -4.05
C ARG A 14 16.79 6.23 -4.55
N PRO A 15 15.58 6.77 -4.35
CA PRO A 15 15.33 8.18 -4.58
C PRO A 15 16.28 9.09 -3.79
N ALA A 16 16.57 10.28 -4.33
CA ALA A 16 17.48 11.25 -3.72
C ALA A 16 17.13 11.57 -2.26
N LEU A 17 15.84 11.53 -1.91
CA LEU A 17 15.33 11.76 -0.55
C LEU A 17 15.95 10.80 0.49
N TRP A 18 16.36 9.61 0.09
CA TRP A 18 16.92 8.57 0.97
C TRP A 18 18.32 8.11 0.55
N ALA A 19 19.02 8.88 -0.28
CA ALA A 19 20.35 8.52 -0.77
C ALA A 19 21.36 8.33 0.38
N ASP A 20 21.23 9.13 1.45
CA ASP A 20 22.12 9.12 2.61
C ASP A 20 21.71 8.11 3.69
N VAL A 21 20.62 7.36 3.51
CA VAL A 21 20.18 6.36 4.48
C VAL A 21 21.08 5.13 4.38
N PRO A 22 21.75 4.70 5.44
CA PRO A 22 22.59 3.49 5.43
C PRO A 22 21.79 2.24 5.08
N ASP A 23 22.44 1.27 4.41
CA ASP A 23 21.80 0.01 3.98
C ASP A 23 21.19 -0.77 5.14
N GLU A 24 21.86 -0.79 6.28
CA GLU A 24 21.36 -1.45 7.49
C GLU A 24 20.01 -0.88 7.94
N LYS A 25 19.84 0.45 7.87
CA LYS A 25 18.57 1.10 8.20
C LYS A 25 17.53 0.89 7.10
N TRP A 26 17.94 1.02 5.85
CA TRP A 26 17.04 0.82 4.71
C TRP A 26 16.42 -0.58 4.72
N ASN A 27 17.20 -1.58 5.08
CA ASN A 27 16.76 -2.97 5.15
C ASN A 27 16.09 -3.35 6.49
N ASP A 28 16.02 -2.41 7.46
CA ASP A 28 15.28 -2.63 8.71
C ASP A 28 13.80 -2.29 8.52
N TRP A 29 12.93 -3.30 8.63
CA TRP A 29 11.49 -3.12 8.52
C TRP A 29 10.92 -2.13 9.56
N ARG A 30 11.53 -2.01 10.75
CA ARG A 30 11.09 -1.07 11.78
C ARG A 30 11.34 0.36 11.34
N TRP A 31 12.49 0.61 10.70
CA TRP A 31 12.78 1.90 10.11
C TRP A 31 11.81 2.22 8.98
N GLN A 32 11.53 1.26 8.10
CA GLN A 32 10.55 1.41 7.02
C GLN A 32 9.17 1.79 7.58
N MET A 33 8.71 1.10 8.61
CA MET A 33 7.42 1.38 9.25
C MET A 33 7.38 2.74 9.97
N ALA A 34 8.48 3.18 10.55
CA ALA A 34 8.56 4.47 11.24
C ALA A 34 8.62 5.67 10.28
N ASN A 35 9.08 5.45 9.03
CA ASN A 35 9.27 6.50 8.03
C ASN A 35 8.27 6.40 6.86
N ARG A 36 7.09 5.83 7.11
CA ARG A 36 6.02 5.77 6.10
C ARG A 36 5.56 7.15 5.67
N LEU A 37 5.31 7.29 4.38
CA LEU A 37 4.72 8.47 3.79
C LEU A 37 3.19 8.39 3.93
N ASN A 38 2.58 9.41 4.49
CA ASN A 38 1.14 9.40 4.77
C ASN A 38 0.44 10.75 4.47
N SER A 39 1.15 11.69 3.89
CA SER A 39 0.61 13.01 3.52
C SER A 39 0.86 13.36 2.06
N VAL A 40 0.04 14.27 1.52
CA VAL A 40 0.22 14.82 0.17
C VAL A 40 1.59 15.47 0.04
N GLU A 41 2.02 16.19 1.06
CA GLU A 41 3.26 16.96 1.09
C GLU A 41 4.50 16.05 1.05
N GLU A 42 4.46 14.92 1.74
CA GLU A 42 5.55 13.92 1.70
C GLU A 42 5.61 13.21 0.35
N LEU A 43 4.45 12.77 -0.16
CA LEU A 43 4.38 12.10 -1.46
C LEU A 43 4.79 13.02 -2.61
N ALA A 44 4.44 14.30 -2.55
CA ALA A 44 4.81 15.29 -3.56
C ALA A 44 6.33 15.55 -3.66
N GLN A 45 7.12 15.12 -2.67
CA GLN A 45 8.58 15.17 -2.74
C GLN A 45 9.17 14.07 -3.64
N LEU A 46 8.40 13.03 -3.91
CA LEU A 46 8.84 11.85 -4.67
C LEU A 46 8.16 11.71 -6.02
N ILE A 47 6.89 12.06 -6.12
CA ILE A 47 6.06 11.83 -7.30
C ILE A 47 5.30 13.09 -7.69
N HIS A 48 5.11 13.26 -8.99
CA HIS A 48 4.27 14.34 -9.53
C HIS A 48 2.79 13.93 -9.43
N LEU A 49 2.16 14.33 -8.31
CA LEU A 49 0.76 14.01 -8.03
C LEU A 49 -0.19 14.70 -9.00
N THR A 50 -1.15 13.96 -9.52
CA THR A 50 -2.25 14.49 -10.32
C THR A 50 -3.33 15.12 -9.43
N SER A 51 -4.22 15.93 -10.01
CA SER A 51 -5.35 16.50 -9.27
C SER A 51 -6.30 15.44 -8.71
N GLU A 52 -6.50 14.33 -9.41
CA GLU A 52 -7.30 13.18 -8.99
C GLU A 52 -6.70 12.49 -7.75
N GLU A 53 -5.39 12.32 -7.74
CA GLU A 53 -4.67 11.72 -6.60
C GLU A 53 -4.70 12.65 -5.38
N ILE A 54 -4.47 13.95 -5.58
CA ILE A 54 -4.57 14.92 -4.49
C ILE A 54 -5.99 14.92 -3.90
N GLN A 55 -7.02 14.81 -4.74
CA GLN A 55 -8.39 14.70 -4.26
C GLN A 55 -8.64 13.43 -3.45
N GLY A 56 -8.12 12.29 -3.90
CA GLY A 56 -8.21 11.03 -3.16
C GLY A 56 -7.47 11.07 -1.83
N LEU A 57 -6.23 11.58 -1.84
CA LEU A 57 -5.38 11.71 -0.64
C LEU A 57 -5.96 12.66 0.42
N ARG A 58 -6.66 13.72 -0.01
CA ARG A 58 -7.31 14.71 0.88
C ARG A 58 -8.71 14.33 1.34
N ALA A 59 -9.19 13.15 0.95
CA ALA A 59 -10.51 12.68 1.37
C ALA A 59 -10.48 12.23 2.85
N ASP A 60 -10.77 13.16 3.74
CA ASP A 60 -10.70 12.99 5.20
C ASP A 60 -11.34 11.68 5.68
N GLY A 61 -10.52 10.78 6.20
CA GLY A 61 -10.93 9.53 6.82
C GLY A 61 -11.49 8.46 5.86
N LYS A 62 -11.53 8.70 4.56
CA LYS A 62 -11.99 7.72 3.57
C LYS A 62 -10.90 6.72 3.21
N PHE A 63 -9.70 7.21 2.97
CA PHE A 63 -8.55 6.37 2.62
C PHE A 63 -7.42 6.60 3.62
N ARG A 64 -6.92 5.50 4.16
CA ARG A 64 -5.69 5.53 4.94
C ARG A 64 -4.53 5.22 4.00
N VAL A 65 -3.58 6.13 3.92
CA VAL A 65 -2.36 5.95 3.12
C VAL A 65 -1.17 5.90 4.07
N ASP A 66 -0.44 4.80 3.99
CA ASP A 66 0.76 4.54 4.79
C ASP A 66 1.75 3.77 3.90
N ILE A 67 2.62 4.45 3.16
CA ILE A 67 3.52 3.84 2.16
C ILE A 67 4.94 3.82 2.71
N THR A 68 5.55 2.64 2.80
CA THR A 68 6.94 2.54 3.24
C THR A 68 7.90 3.16 2.21
N PRO A 69 9.05 3.72 2.64
CA PRO A 69 10.06 4.27 1.73
C PRO A 69 10.49 3.32 0.61
N TYR A 70 10.68 2.05 0.94
CA TYR A 70 11.02 1.03 -0.06
C TYR A 70 9.92 0.89 -1.11
N PHE A 71 8.66 0.75 -0.70
CA PHE A 71 7.55 0.59 -1.64
C PHE A 71 7.35 1.86 -2.49
N ALA A 72 7.51 3.04 -1.87
CA ALA A 72 7.46 4.31 -2.58
C ALA A 72 8.57 4.44 -3.63
N SER A 73 9.76 3.87 -3.37
CA SER A 73 10.88 3.89 -4.33
C SER A 73 10.63 3.08 -5.61
N LEU A 74 9.63 2.20 -5.60
CA LEU A 74 9.24 1.40 -6.77
C LEU A 74 8.25 2.15 -7.70
N ILE A 75 7.76 3.30 -7.27
CA ILE A 75 6.79 4.10 -8.03
C ILE A 75 7.54 4.90 -9.10
N ASP A 76 7.05 4.85 -10.34
CA ASP A 76 7.47 5.80 -11.36
C ASP A 76 6.88 7.19 -11.03
N PRO A 77 7.76 8.20 -10.78
CA PRO A 77 7.31 9.53 -10.37
C PRO A 77 6.48 10.26 -11.43
N ASP A 78 6.69 9.95 -12.71
CA ASP A 78 6.11 10.69 -13.84
C ASP A 78 4.95 9.94 -14.51
N ASP A 79 4.81 8.62 -14.26
CA ASP A 79 3.74 7.83 -14.85
C ASP A 79 2.54 7.64 -13.88
N PRO A 80 1.41 8.33 -14.09
CA PRO A 80 0.19 8.12 -13.30
C PRO A 80 -0.42 6.71 -13.47
N ASN A 81 -0.02 5.96 -14.52
CA ASN A 81 -0.47 4.61 -14.78
C ASN A 81 0.49 3.54 -14.26
N CYS A 82 1.58 3.93 -13.61
CA CYS A 82 2.49 2.99 -12.96
C CYS A 82 1.70 2.00 -12.08
N PRO A 83 1.84 0.67 -12.30
CA PRO A 83 1.06 -0.33 -11.58
C PRO A 83 1.24 -0.27 -10.07
N ILE A 84 2.45 0.02 -9.60
CA ILE A 84 2.73 0.16 -8.16
C ILE A 84 2.03 1.40 -7.60
N ARG A 85 2.12 2.54 -8.28
CA ARG A 85 1.47 3.80 -7.90
C ARG A 85 -0.04 3.62 -7.74
N ARG A 86 -0.68 2.96 -8.71
CA ARG A 86 -2.14 2.73 -8.70
C ARG A 86 -2.63 1.78 -7.62
N GLN A 87 -1.75 1.03 -6.98
CA GLN A 87 -2.12 0.16 -5.86
C GLN A 87 -2.22 0.92 -4.54
N VAL A 88 -1.49 2.02 -4.38
CA VAL A 88 -1.29 2.68 -3.08
C VAL A 88 -1.73 4.14 -3.03
N ILE A 89 -1.88 4.80 -4.19
CA ILE A 89 -2.37 6.19 -4.25
C ILE A 89 -3.86 6.17 -4.62
N PRO A 90 -4.74 6.61 -3.71
CA PRO A 90 -6.17 6.68 -3.97
C PRO A 90 -6.50 7.78 -4.98
N LEU A 91 -7.56 7.59 -5.74
CA LEU A 91 -8.06 8.54 -6.72
C LEU A 91 -9.38 9.17 -6.27
N GLY A 92 -9.61 10.44 -6.62
CA GLY A 92 -10.84 11.14 -6.29
C GLY A 92 -12.10 10.41 -6.78
N ARG A 93 -12.05 9.73 -7.93
CA ARG A 93 -13.16 8.93 -8.46
C ARG A 93 -13.57 7.75 -7.57
N GLU A 94 -12.69 7.24 -6.72
CA GLU A 94 -13.01 6.16 -5.77
C GLU A 94 -13.95 6.62 -4.64
N LEU A 95 -14.12 7.94 -4.48
CA LEU A 95 -15.09 8.51 -3.55
C LEU A 95 -16.55 8.38 -4.03
N HIS A 96 -16.74 8.08 -5.32
CA HIS A 96 -18.06 7.97 -5.91
C HIS A 96 -18.55 6.54 -5.90
N ALA A 97 -19.66 6.31 -5.18
CA ALA A 97 -20.34 5.02 -5.22
C ALA A 97 -20.96 4.77 -6.62
N PHE A 98 -20.85 3.56 -7.12
CA PHE A 98 -21.49 3.13 -8.37
C PHE A 98 -22.43 1.93 -8.12
N ASN A 99 -23.38 1.73 -9.05
CA ASN A 99 -24.30 0.60 -8.97
C ASN A 99 -23.53 -0.73 -8.98
N GLY A 100 -23.76 -1.57 -7.96
CA GLY A 100 -23.05 -2.84 -7.79
C GLY A 100 -21.90 -2.82 -6.80
N MET A 101 -21.58 -1.64 -6.24
CA MET A 101 -20.60 -1.55 -5.15
C MET A 101 -21.18 -2.21 -3.89
N MET A 102 -20.43 -3.13 -3.28
CA MET A 102 -20.81 -3.85 -2.07
C MET A 102 -19.77 -3.59 -0.98
N GLU A 103 -20.22 -3.25 0.24
CA GLU A 103 -19.33 -3.07 1.40
C GLU A 103 -18.72 -4.41 1.85
N ASP A 104 -19.53 -5.46 1.88
CA ASP A 104 -19.11 -6.82 2.23
C ASP A 104 -19.39 -7.79 1.07
N SER A 105 -18.56 -7.71 0.03
CA SER A 105 -18.69 -8.55 -1.18
C SER A 105 -18.46 -10.05 -0.93
N LEU A 106 -17.74 -10.38 0.14
CA LEU A 106 -17.44 -11.76 0.53
C LEU A 106 -18.40 -12.29 1.60
N ALA A 107 -19.33 -11.47 2.07
CA ALA A 107 -20.28 -11.80 3.15
C ALA A 107 -19.58 -12.28 4.44
N GLU A 108 -18.46 -11.63 4.78
CA GLU A 108 -17.64 -11.99 5.94
C GLU A 108 -18.38 -11.74 7.25
N ASP A 109 -19.20 -10.70 7.32
CA ASP A 109 -20.00 -10.36 8.50
C ASP A 109 -20.92 -11.51 8.91
N LYS A 110 -21.51 -12.21 7.93
CA LYS A 110 -22.39 -13.37 8.17
C LYS A 110 -21.64 -14.60 8.69
N HIS A 111 -20.34 -14.64 8.44
CA HIS A 111 -19.47 -15.75 8.81
C HIS A 111 -18.53 -15.40 9.98
N SER A 112 -18.78 -14.29 10.67
CA SER A 112 -17.99 -13.84 11.83
C SER A 112 -18.69 -14.23 13.14
N PRO A 113 -18.39 -15.40 13.74
CA PRO A 113 -19.01 -15.86 14.97
C PRO A 113 -18.61 -15.00 16.18
N VAL A 114 -17.43 -14.37 16.12
CA VAL A 114 -16.91 -13.40 17.10
C VAL A 114 -16.10 -12.33 16.38
N PRO A 115 -15.97 -11.12 16.95
CA PRO A 115 -15.15 -10.06 16.35
C PRO A 115 -13.71 -10.53 16.07
N GLY A 116 -13.23 -10.24 14.87
CA GLY A 116 -11.87 -10.57 14.45
C GLY A 116 -11.67 -12.02 13.97
N LEU A 117 -12.76 -12.81 13.87
CA LEU A 117 -12.70 -14.18 13.35
C LEU A 117 -13.71 -14.35 12.21
N VAL A 118 -13.25 -14.77 11.04
CA VAL A 118 -14.12 -15.16 9.91
C VAL A 118 -14.02 -16.67 9.69
N HIS A 119 -15.13 -17.38 9.82
CA HIS A 119 -15.24 -18.82 9.67
C HIS A 119 -16.16 -19.18 8.51
N ARG A 120 -15.66 -19.05 7.29
CA ARG A 120 -16.40 -19.35 6.07
C ARG A 120 -16.23 -20.79 5.59
N TYR A 121 -15.08 -21.40 5.86
CA TYR A 121 -14.75 -22.75 5.44
C TYR A 121 -14.80 -23.72 6.62
N PRO A 122 -15.23 -25.00 6.42
CA PRO A 122 -15.39 -25.94 7.52
C PRO A 122 -14.08 -26.36 8.19
N ASP A 123 -12.95 -26.21 7.48
CA ASP A 123 -11.63 -26.70 7.89
C ASP A 123 -10.63 -25.60 8.28
N ARG A 124 -11.01 -24.33 8.15
CA ARG A 124 -10.11 -23.20 8.41
C ARG A 124 -10.85 -21.92 8.79
N VAL A 125 -10.17 -21.06 9.52
CA VAL A 125 -10.66 -19.73 9.89
C VAL A 125 -9.60 -18.67 9.53
N LEU A 126 -10.05 -17.46 9.26
CA LEU A 126 -9.23 -16.26 9.20
C LEU A 126 -9.33 -15.54 10.54
N MET A 127 -8.21 -15.30 11.20
CA MET A 127 -8.15 -14.53 12.44
C MET A 127 -7.40 -13.23 12.21
N LEU A 128 -8.07 -12.12 12.43
CA LEU A 128 -7.49 -10.78 12.35
C LEU A 128 -6.75 -10.49 13.66
N ILE A 129 -5.42 -10.54 13.64
CA ILE A 129 -4.57 -10.26 14.80
C ILE A 129 -4.06 -8.82 14.83
N THR A 130 -4.12 -8.13 13.70
CA THR A 130 -3.76 -6.72 13.55
C THR A 130 -4.43 -6.13 12.31
N THR A 131 -4.72 -4.85 12.35
CA THR A 131 -5.17 -4.06 11.19
C THR A 131 -4.04 -3.22 10.59
N GLN A 132 -2.84 -3.32 11.14
CA GLN A 132 -1.67 -2.63 10.59
C GLN A 132 -1.10 -3.43 9.44
N CYS A 133 -0.99 -2.77 8.29
CA CYS A 133 -0.36 -3.27 7.08
C CYS A 133 0.69 -2.26 6.63
N ALA A 134 1.80 -2.76 6.08
CA ALA A 134 2.87 -1.92 5.53
C ALA A 134 2.75 -1.85 4.01
#